data_8ea6056cc39cf4765620f95e39783ec2
#
_entry.id   8ea6056cc39cf4765620f95e39783ec2
#
_cell.length_a   1.000
_cell.length_b   1.000
_cell.length_c   1.000
_cell.angle_alpha   90.00
_cell.angle_beta   90.00
_cell.angle_gamma   90.00
#
_symmetry.space_group_name_H-M   'P 1'
#
loop_
_entity.id
_entity.type
_entity.pdbx_description
1 polymer ?
#
loop_
_entity_poly.entity_id
_entity_poly.type
_entity_poly.pdbx_seq_one_letter_code
_entity_poly.pdbx_strand_id
1 'polypeptide(L)'
;IEFDEEFLRCTLFQTLEYPYITSTNGNTRGDVLSLARAANLYYPDTLKNSINAKGNAVYKLDQMAPLNGIEHGDAAHSAIGDVIATVGVAKLIAKKAPNVWKASMLTMDKNLSLELLQKELFFCTNEYFYGKSRPYVQTFICQHPQYQWPLCFDLKHDPSPYLVMSIQELTAAMKK
;
A
#
# COMPACT_ATOMS: atom_id res chain seq x y z
N ILE A 1 4.21 9.81 1.58
CA ILE A 1 2.87 10.42 1.39
C ILE A 1 2.40 11.17 2.64
N GLU A 2 2.42 10.58 3.82
CA GLU A 2 1.90 11.23 5.02
C GLU A 2 2.56 12.57 5.31
N PHE A 3 3.89 12.63 5.26
CA PHE A 3 4.66 13.87 5.46
C PHE A 3 4.37 14.91 4.38
N ASP A 4 4.42 14.52 3.11
CA ASP A 4 4.25 15.44 1.98
C ASP A 4 2.83 16.01 1.94
N GLU A 5 1.83 15.19 2.27
CA GLU A 5 0.43 15.61 2.31
C GLU A 5 0.16 16.60 3.44
N GLU A 6 0.68 16.34 4.63
CA GLU A 6 0.52 17.25 5.76
C GLU A 6 1.18 18.61 5.46
N PHE A 7 2.38 18.59 4.89
CA PHE A 7 3.08 19.80 4.48
C PHE A 7 2.29 20.59 3.43
N LEU A 8 1.80 19.93 2.38
CA LEU A 8 0.98 20.53 1.35
C LEU A 8 -0.30 21.13 1.92
N ARG A 9 -0.99 20.39 2.78
CA ARG A 9 -2.21 20.83 3.45
C ARG A 9 -1.99 22.07 4.31
N CYS A 10 -0.94 22.09 5.11
CA CYS A 10 -0.57 23.24 5.92
C CYS A 10 -0.22 24.45 5.06
N THR A 11 0.53 24.27 3.97
CA THR A 11 0.88 25.34 3.04
C THR A 11 -0.36 25.93 2.36
N LEU A 12 -1.24 25.10 1.83
CA LEU A 12 -2.50 25.55 1.20
C LEU A 12 -3.37 26.30 2.20
N PHE A 13 -3.49 25.79 3.44
CA PHE A 13 -4.25 26.48 4.49
C PHE A 13 -3.66 27.87 4.80
N GLN A 14 -2.34 27.99 4.90
CA GLN A 14 -1.66 29.27 5.17
C GLN A 14 -1.82 30.27 4.02
N THR A 15 -1.95 29.80 2.79
CA THR A 15 -2.16 30.65 1.60
C THR A 15 -3.64 30.88 1.29
N LEU A 16 -4.56 30.47 2.19
CA LEU A 16 -6.01 30.57 2.04
C LEU A 16 -6.56 29.78 0.84
N GLU A 17 -5.85 28.75 0.43
CA GLU A 17 -6.26 27.81 -0.59
C GLU A 17 -6.94 26.59 0.04
N TYR A 18 -7.69 25.81 -0.79
CA TYR A 18 -8.40 24.64 -0.28
C TYR A 18 -7.43 23.50 0.10
N PRO A 19 -7.33 23.11 1.39
CA PRO A 19 -6.28 22.22 1.87
C PRO A 19 -6.49 20.74 1.53
N TYR A 20 -7.68 20.33 1.08
CA TYR A 20 -8.02 18.92 0.82
C TYR A 20 -8.07 18.55 -0.66
N ILE A 21 -7.35 19.29 -1.50
CA ILE A 21 -7.31 19.08 -2.96
C ILE A 21 -6.89 17.66 -3.35
N THR A 22 -6.06 17.00 -2.54
CA THR A 22 -5.56 15.64 -2.81
C THR A 22 -6.60 14.53 -2.59
N SER A 23 -7.71 14.82 -1.89
CA SER A 23 -8.71 13.82 -1.50
C SER A 23 -10.15 14.20 -1.83
N THR A 24 -10.35 15.26 -2.62
CA THR A 24 -11.67 15.75 -3.03
C THR A 24 -11.76 15.88 -4.54
N ASN A 25 -12.95 16.12 -5.07
CA ASN A 25 -13.18 16.32 -6.51
C ASN A 25 -12.73 15.12 -7.39
N GLY A 26 -12.85 13.91 -6.89
CA GLY A 26 -12.43 12.70 -7.60
C GLY A 26 -10.93 12.39 -7.51
N ASN A 27 -10.15 13.21 -6.79
CA ASN A 27 -8.75 12.92 -6.53
C ASN A 27 -8.63 11.83 -5.47
N THR A 28 -7.72 10.88 -5.70
CA THR A 28 -7.36 9.82 -4.77
C THR A 28 -5.85 9.80 -4.55
N ARG A 29 -5.41 9.10 -3.52
CA ARG A 29 -4.00 9.06 -3.11
C ARG A 29 -3.47 7.65 -3.16
N GLY A 30 -2.26 7.50 -3.69
CA GLY A 30 -1.55 6.23 -3.70
C GLY A 30 -0.09 6.38 -3.31
N ASP A 31 0.44 5.37 -2.66
CA ASP A 31 1.85 5.33 -2.26
C ASP A 31 2.65 4.42 -3.19
N VAL A 32 3.59 5.03 -3.94
CA VAL A 32 4.45 4.29 -4.88
C VAL A 32 5.38 3.33 -4.16
N LEU A 33 5.75 3.57 -2.90
CA LEU A 33 6.56 2.65 -2.12
C LEU A 33 5.81 1.34 -1.83
N SER A 34 4.57 1.44 -1.40
CA SER A 34 3.70 0.28 -1.18
C SER A 34 3.46 -0.49 -2.48
N LEU A 35 3.27 0.24 -3.59
CA LEU A 35 3.12 -0.32 -4.93
C LEU A 35 4.38 -1.06 -5.39
N ALA A 36 5.57 -0.49 -5.16
CA ALA A 36 6.85 -1.13 -5.49
C ALA A 36 7.07 -2.42 -4.69
N ARG A 37 6.71 -2.43 -3.41
CA ARG A 37 6.77 -3.62 -2.56
C ARG A 37 5.84 -4.72 -3.03
N ALA A 38 4.60 -4.38 -3.41
CA ALA A 38 3.64 -5.32 -3.98
C ALA A 38 4.11 -5.84 -5.35
N ALA A 39 4.61 -4.95 -6.22
CA ALA A 39 5.13 -5.33 -7.52
C ALA A 39 6.28 -6.34 -7.41
N ASN A 40 7.23 -6.09 -6.53
CA ASN A 40 8.35 -7.04 -6.32
C ASN A 40 7.91 -8.37 -5.69
N LEU A 41 6.86 -8.37 -4.90
CA LEU A 41 6.34 -9.59 -4.30
C LEU A 41 5.68 -10.51 -5.34
N TYR A 42 4.80 -9.95 -6.18
CA TYR A 42 4.01 -10.73 -7.14
C TYR A 42 4.67 -10.86 -8.53
N TYR A 43 5.58 -9.94 -8.86
CA TYR A 43 6.32 -9.89 -10.13
C TYR A 43 7.79 -9.51 -9.84
N PRO A 44 8.63 -10.45 -9.36
CA PRO A 44 9.99 -10.17 -8.87
C PRO A 44 10.90 -9.43 -9.87
N ASP A 45 10.66 -9.62 -11.18
CA ASP A 45 11.45 -8.99 -12.25
C ASP A 45 10.99 -7.56 -12.62
N THR A 46 10.01 -7.03 -11.88
CA THR A 46 9.48 -5.69 -12.16
C THR A 46 10.50 -4.61 -11.86
N LEU A 47 11.09 -4.65 -10.66
CA LEU A 47 12.04 -3.66 -10.17
C LEU A 47 13.34 -4.33 -9.71
N LYS A 48 14.45 -3.76 -10.10
CA LYS A 48 15.76 -4.09 -9.55
C LYS A 48 15.97 -3.29 -8.26
N ASN A 49 16.37 -3.98 -7.21
CA ASN A 49 16.64 -3.40 -5.90
C ASN A 49 18.03 -3.79 -5.42
N SER A 50 18.71 -2.91 -4.70
CA SER A 50 19.87 -3.29 -3.91
C SER A 50 19.41 -4.17 -2.73
N ILE A 51 20.34 -4.99 -2.23
CA ILE A 51 20.10 -5.88 -1.09
C ILE A 51 20.94 -5.40 0.08
N ASN A 52 20.34 -5.28 1.25
CA ASN A 52 21.05 -4.90 2.46
C ASN A 52 21.81 -6.09 3.08
N ALA A 53 22.61 -5.82 4.11
CA ALA A 53 23.40 -6.84 4.81
C ALA A 53 22.55 -7.97 5.43
N LYS A 54 21.24 -7.78 5.62
CA LYS A 54 20.31 -8.79 6.13
C LYS A 54 19.62 -9.59 5.01
N GLY A 55 20.00 -9.39 3.75
CA GLY A 55 19.41 -10.06 2.58
C GLY A 55 18.04 -9.52 2.18
N ASN A 56 17.65 -8.34 2.64
CA ASN A 56 16.35 -7.73 2.30
C ASN A 56 16.50 -6.70 1.18
N ALA A 57 15.51 -6.62 0.31
CA ALA A 57 15.44 -5.61 -0.74
C ALA A 57 15.33 -4.18 -0.13
N VAL A 58 16.08 -3.26 -0.69
CA VAL A 58 16.07 -1.84 -0.30
C VAL A 58 15.20 -1.07 -1.28
N TYR A 59 14.22 -0.35 -0.74
CA TYR A 59 13.26 0.45 -1.52
C TYR A 59 13.52 1.96 -1.40
N LYS A 60 14.76 2.35 -1.14
CA LYS A 60 15.14 3.77 -1.18
C LYS A 60 15.15 4.25 -2.62
N LEU A 61 14.49 5.37 -2.88
CA LEU A 61 14.28 5.90 -4.22
C LEU A 61 15.61 6.25 -4.92
N ASP A 62 16.54 6.86 -4.18
CA ASP A 62 17.90 7.21 -4.61
C ASP A 62 18.73 6.00 -5.09
N GLN A 63 18.45 4.81 -4.57
CA GLN A 63 19.10 3.56 -4.96
C GLN A 63 18.31 2.81 -6.05
N MET A 64 17.00 2.73 -5.88
CA MET A 64 16.13 1.96 -6.76
C MET A 64 15.98 2.60 -8.15
N ALA A 65 15.84 3.92 -8.25
CA ALA A 65 15.62 4.59 -9.52
C ALA A 65 16.77 4.38 -10.52
N PRO A 66 18.06 4.62 -10.16
CA PRO A 66 19.16 4.39 -11.08
C PRO A 66 19.32 2.93 -11.52
N LEU A 67 19.08 1.95 -10.62
CA LEU A 67 19.13 0.52 -10.95
C LEU A 67 18.12 0.11 -12.01
N ASN A 68 17.05 0.90 -12.16
CA ASN A 68 15.98 0.68 -13.14
C ASN A 68 16.06 1.61 -14.36
N GLY A 69 17.17 2.33 -14.53
CA GLY A 69 17.37 3.24 -15.65
C GLY A 69 16.50 4.49 -15.59
N ILE A 70 16.08 4.90 -14.39
CA ILE A 70 15.30 6.11 -14.15
C ILE A 70 16.28 7.19 -13.71
N GLU A 71 16.40 8.23 -14.54
CA GLU A 71 17.28 9.37 -14.25
C GLU A 71 16.73 10.18 -13.08
N HIS A 72 17.58 10.48 -12.13
CA HIS A 72 17.29 11.36 -11.00
C HIS A 72 17.51 12.86 -11.33
N GLY A 73 18.03 13.15 -12.53
CA GLY A 73 18.55 14.48 -12.88
C GLY A 73 19.81 14.84 -12.08
N ASP A 74 20.47 15.94 -12.44
CA ASP A 74 21.69 16.44 -11.76
C ASP A 74 21.42 16.95 -10.32
N ALA A 75 20.18 16.93 -9.88
CA ALA A 75 19.71 17.37 -8.58
C ALA A 75 19.21 16.16 -7.73
N ALA A 76 20.04 15.11 -7.63
CA ALA A 76 19.81 14.05 -6.62
C ALA A 76 19.56 14.72 -5.26
N HIS A 77 18.45 14.35 -4.58
CA HIS A 77 17.93 14.99 -3.36
C HIS A 77 17.25 16.36 -3.54
N SER A 78 16.90 16.77 -4.75
CA SER A 78 15.94 17.87 -4.93
C SER A 78 14.52 17.32 -4.92
N ALA A 79 13.57 18.11 -4.44
CA ALA A 79 12.15 17.73 -4.43
C ALA A 79 11.65 17.36 -5.85
N ILE A 80 12.12 18.07 -6.89
CA ILE A 80 11.78 17.78 -8.29
C ILE A 80 12.39 16.46 -8.75
N GLY A 81 13.66 16.18 -8.42
CA GLY A 81 14.31 14.92 -8.74
C GLY A 81 13.58 13.72 -8.13
N ASP A 82 13.16 13.83 -6.89
CA ASP A 82 12.40 12.78 -6.20
C ASP A 82 11.02 12.56 -6.82
N VAL A 83 10.33 13.61 -7.25
CA VAL A 83 9.06 13.50 -7.98
C VAL A 83 9.26 12.81 -9.33
N ILE A 84 10.27 13.20 -10.12
CA ILE A 84 10.57 12.59 -11.42
C ILE A 84 10.88 11.11 -11.26
N ALA A 85 11.72 10.76 -10.29
CA ALA A 85 12.06 9.37 -10.00
C ALA A 85 10.85 8.56 -9.53
N THR A 86 10.00 9.12 -8.67
CA THR A 86 8.76 8.48 -8.20
C THR A 86 7.82 8.20 -9.37
N VAL A 87 7.61 9.17 -10.26
CA VAL A 87 6.79 9.00 -11.46
C VAL A 87 7.41 7.96 -12.40
N GLY A 88 8.74 7.95 -12.54
CA GLY A 88 9.46 6.94 -13.33
C GLY A 88 9.23 5.52 -12.81
N VAL A 89 9.34 5.31 -11.50
CA VAL A 89 9.05 4.02 -10.86
C VAL A 89 7.59 3.61 -11.07
N ALA A 90 6.64 4.52 -10.87
CA ALA A 90 5.23 4.27 -11.09
C ALA A 90 4.93 3.83 -12.52
N LYS A 91 5.48 4.52 -13.53
CA LYS A 91 5.34 4.15 -14.96
C LYS A 91 5.94 2.77 -15.24
N LEU A 92 7.08 2.45 -14.65
CA LEU A 92 7.72 1.15 -14.83
C LEU A 92 6.86 0.02 -14.26
N ILE A 93 6.29 0.22 -13.07
CA ILE A 93 5.36 -0.74 -12.45
C ILE A 93 4.11 -0.91 -13.31
N ALA A 94 3.49 0.19 -13.75
CA ALA A 94 2.32 0.14 -14.63
C ALA A 94 2.57 -0.67 -15.90
N LYS A 95 3.79 -0.59 -16.47
CA LYS A 95 4.19 -1.32 -17.67
C LYS A 95 4.49 -2.79 -17.41
N LYS A 96 5.25 -3.10 -16.34
CA LYS A 96 5.76 -4.47 -16.10
C LYS A 96 4.86 -5.31 -15.20
N ALA A 97 4.08 -4.69 -14.32
CA ALA A 97 3.15 -5.35 -13.40
C ALA A 97 1.73 -4.73 -13.50
N PRO A 98 1.09 -4.78 -14.69
CA PRO A 98 -0.17 -4.07 -14.93
C PRO A 98 -1.31 -4.52 -14.02
N ASN A 99 -1.32 -5.78 -13.58
CA ASN A 99 -2.35 -6.26 -12.67
C ASN A 99 -2.20 -5.68 -11.25
N VAL A 100 -0.96 -5.56 -10.75
CA VAL A 100 -0.68 -4.88 -9.47
C VAL A 100 -1.06 -3.40 -9.58
N TRP A 101 -0.70 -2.75 -10.69
CA TRP A 101 -1.09 -1.36 -10.94
C TRP A 101 -2.61 -1.18 -10.91
N LYS A 102 -3.36 -1.99 -11.67
CA LYS A 102 -4.83 -1.92 -11.70
C LYS A 102 -5.47 -2.16 -10.34
N ALA A 103 -5.02 -3.18 -9.61
CA ALA A 103 -5.52 -3.47 -8.27
C ALA A 103 -5.26 -2.30 -7.32
N SER A 104 -4.07 -1.71 -7.37
CA SER A 104 -3.73 -0.55 -6.54
C SER A 104 -4.58 0.68 -6.85
N MET A 105 -4.92 0.93 -8.12
CA MET A 105 -5.82 2.03 -8.50
C MET A 105 -7.22 1.87 -7.86
N LEU A 106 -7.75 0.65 -7.85
CA LEU A 106 -9.04 0.36 -7.20
C LEU A 106 -8.99 0.62 -5.68
N THR A 107 -7.86 0.31 -5.03
CA THR A 107 -7.71 0.46 -3.58
C THR A 107 -7.31 1.86 -3.12
N MET A 108 -7.11 2.81 -4.03
CA MET A 108 -6.88 4.22 -3.69
C MET A 108 -8.15 4.95 -3.26
N ASP A 109 -9.32 4.46 -3.66
CA ASP A 109 -10.62 4.93 -3.19
C ASP A 109 -11.12 4.03 -2.05
N LYS A 110 -11.45 4.65 -0.91
CA LYS A 110 -11.88 3.92 0.29
C LYS A 110 -13.20 3.16 0.08
N ASN A 111 -14.14 3.72 -0.66
CA ASN A 111 -15.46 3.12 -0.87
C ASN A 111 -15.33 1.95 -1.85
N LEU A 112 -14.62 2.16 -2.97
CA LEU A 112 -14.34 1.08 -3.93
C LEU A 112 -13.54 -0.06 -3.28
N SER A 113 -12.58 0.25 -2.41
CA SER A 113 -11.86 -0.76 -1.62
C SER A 113 -12.80 -1.60 -0.79
N LEU A 114 -13.70 -0.97 -0.05
CA LEU A 114 -14.65 -1.67 0.81
C LEU A 114 -15.62 -2.53 0.00
N GLU A 115 -16.16 -1.99 -1.09
CA GLU A 115 -17.04 -2.75 -2.00
C GLU A 115 -16.33 -3.98 -2.56
N LEU A 116 -15.06 -3.84 -2.97
CA LEU A 116 -14.25 -4.95 -3.46
C LEU A 116 -14.08 -6.03 -2.38
N LEU A 117 -13.70 -5.64 -1.15
CA LEU A 117 -13.51 -6.57 -0.04
C LEU A 117 -14.80 -7.32 0.34
N GLN A 118 -15.96 -6.65 0.25
CA GLN A 118 -17.27 -7.25 0.55
C GLN A 118 -17.76 -8.19 -0.56
N LYS A 119 -17.37 -7.92 -1.80
CA LYS A 119 -17.82 -8.70 -2.97
C LYS A 119 -16.99 -9.97 -3.18
N GLU A 120 -15.70 -9.90 -2.90
CA GLU A 120 -14.80 -11.03 -3.14
C GLU A 120 -14.86 -12.03 -2.00
N LEU A 121 -14.90 -13.33 -2.33
CA LEU A 121 -14.86 -14.41 -1.33
C LEU A 121 -13.52 -14.42 -0.57
N PHE A 122 -12.44 -14.13 -1.27
CA PHE A 122 -11.11 -13.98 -0.71
C PHE A 122 -10.29 -13.01 -1.56
N PHE A 123 -9.30 -12.40 -0.96
CA PHE A 123 -8.39 -11.47 -1.62
C PHE A 123 -6.99 -11.58 -1.03
N CYS A 124 -5.99 -11.06 -1.75
CA CYS A 124 -4.62 -11.00 -1.27
C CYS A 124 -4.28 -9.57 -0.83
N THR A 125 -3.70 -9.45 0.37
CA THR A 125 -3.08 -8.22 0.83
C THR A 125 -1.57 -8.39 0.91
N ASN A 126 -0.86 -7.26 0.92
CA ASN A 126 0.58 -7.20 1.06
C ASN A 126 0.95 -6.31 2.24
N GLU A 127 1.56 -6.91 3.25
CA GLU A 127 2.09 -6.20 4.41
C GLU A 127 3.61 -6.16 4.37
N TYR A 128 4.20 -5.08 4.84
CA TYR A 128 5.66 -4.93 4.88
C TYR A 128 6.14 -4.70 6.32
N PHE A 129 6.77 -5.72 6.88
CA PHE A 129 7.40 -5.63 8.20
C PHE A 129 8.65 -6.52 8.29
N TYR A 130 9.53 -6.14 9.19
CA TYR A 130 10.85 -6.77 9.36
C TYR A 130 11.67 -6.83 8.06
N GLY A 131 11.50 -5.81 7.19
CA GLY A 131 12.27 -5.68 5.95
C GLY A 131 11.81 -6.57 4.80
N LYS A 132 10.64 -7.22 4.89
CA LYS A 132 10.09 -8.13 3.86
C LYS A 132 8.62 -7.86 3.60
N SER A 133 8.25 -7.94 2.32
CA SER A 133 6.84 -8.05 1.93
C SER A 133 6.30 -9.42 2.24
N ARG A 134 5.08 -9.48 2.78
CA ARG A 134 4.39 -10.72 3.14
C ARG A 134 2.99 -10.73 2.57
N PRO A 135 2.64 -11.72 1.74
CA PRO A 135 1.28 -11.87 1.25
C PRO A 135 0.41 -12.53 2.31
N TYR A 136 -0.84 -12.10 2.40
CA TYR A 136 -1.89 -12.74 3.18
C TYR A 136 -3.08 -13.00 2.27
N VAL A 137 -3.66 -14.18 2.38
CA VAL A 137 -4.94 -14.50 1.76
C VAL A 137 -6.00 -14.35 2.83
N GLN A 138 -6.94 -13.46 2.60
CA GLN A 138 -7.90 -13.04 3.61
C GLN A 138 -9.32 -13.07 3.05
N THR A 139 -10.31 -13.16 3.95
CA THR A 139 -11.72 -12.94 3.65
C THR A 139 -12.27 -11.84 4.54
N PHE A 140 -13.20 -11.06 4.01
CA PHE A 140 -13.90 -10.02 4.77
C PHE A 140 -14.87 -10.64 5.78
N ILE A 141 -14.89 -10.13 7.01
CA ILE A 141 -15.84 -10.54 8.05
C ILE A 141 -16.90 -9.46 8.25
N CYS A 142 -16.48 -8.28 8.68
CA CYS A 142 -17.36 -7.15 8.97
C CYS A 142 -16.57 -5.83 9.02
N GLN A 143 -17.27 -4.72 9.18
CA GLN A 143 -16.65 -3.45 9.54
C GLN A 143 -16.60 -3.28 11.07
N HIS A 144 -15.49 -2.74 11.55
CA HIS A 144 -15.37 -2.36 12.96
C HIS A 144 -16.42 -1.30 13.30
N PRO A 145 -17.27 -1.50 14.34
CA PRO A 145 -18.44 -0.64 14.58
C PRO A 145 -18.09 0.83 14.85
N GLN A 146 -16.96 1.09 15.48
CA GLN A 146 -16.53 2.45 15.83
C GLN A 146 -15.65 3.08 14.75
N TYR A 147 -14.66 2.35 14.24
CA TYR A 147 -13.64 2.90 13.31
C TYR A 147 -13.97 2.69 11.84
N GLN A 148 -14.99 1.90 11.54
CA GLN A 148 -15.39 1.56 10.18
C GLN A 148 -14.29 0.90 9.33
N TRP A 149 -13.26 0.33 10.00
CA TRP A 149 -12.21 -0.43 9.33
C TRP A 149 -12.73 -1.82 8.93
N PRO A 150 -12.34 -2.34 7.77
CA PRO A 150 -12.64 -3.72 7.42
C PRO A 150 -11.88 -4.66 8.35
N LEU A 151 -12.59 -5.59 8.97
CA LEU A 151 -12.04 -6.70 9.73
C LEU A 151 -12.03 -7.92 8.81
N CYS A 152 -10.86 -8.52 8.68
CA CYS A 152 -10.62 -9.63 7.78
C CYS A 152 -10.00 -10.80 8.54
N PHE A 153 -10.28 -12.01 8.08
CA PHE A 153 -9.70 -13.23 8.63
C PHE A 153 -8.59 -13.75 7.71
N ASP A 154 -7.44 -14.10 8.29
CA ASP A 154 -6.33 -14.72 7.56
C ASP A 154 -6.63 -16.21 7.32
N LEU A 155 -6.86 -16.56 6.06
CA LEU A 155 -7.21 -17.93 5.62
C LEU A 155 -6.04 -18.93 5.73
N LYS A 156 -4.89 -18.49 6.20
CA LYS A 156 -3.83 -19.40 6.64
C LYS A 156 -4.27 -20.26 7.84
N HIS A 157 -5.21 -19.76 8.62
CA HIS A 157 -5.75 -20.42 9.81
C HIS A 157 -7.12 -21.04 9.50
N ASP A 158 -7.42 -22.19 10.11
CA ASP A 158 -8.74 -22.80 10.03
C ASP A 158 -9.74 -21.97 10.86
N PRO A 159 -10.81 -21.43 10.26
CA PRO A 159 -11.84 -20.70 10.99
C PRO A 159 -12.80 -21.59 11.78
N SER A 160 -12.89 -22.89 11.46
CA SER A 160 -13.89 -23.81 12.01
C SER A 160 -13.97 -23.81 13.53
N PRO A 161 -12.85 -23.80 14.29
CA PRO A 161 -12.92 -23.74 15.74
C PRO A 161 -13.60 -22.48 16.29
N TYR A 162 -13.47 -21.36 15.60
CA TYR A 162 -14.03 -20.07 16.03
C TYR A 162 -15.53 -19.95 15.70
N LEU A 163 -16.00 -20.63 14.64
CA LEU A 163 -17.38 -20.57 14.19
C LEU A 163 -18.37 -21.25 15.13
N VAL A 164 -17.90 -22.17 15.97
CA VAL A 164 -18.70 -22.91 16.94
C VAL A 164 -18.61 -22.38 18.37
N MET A 165 -17.74 -21.38 18.61
CA MET A 165 -17.55 -20.77 19.93
C MET A 165 -18.68 -19.82 20.28
N SER A 166 -19.08 -19.81 21.54
CA SER A 166 -19.89 -18.73 22.13
C SER A 166 -19.08 -17.42 22.16
N ILE A 167 -19.77 -16.27 22.29
CA ILE A 167 -19.11 -14.97 22.42
C ILE A 167 -18.12 -14.93 23.61
N GLN A 168 -18.44 -15.61 24.71
CA GLN A 168 -17.60 -15.67 25.90
C GLN A 168 -16.30 -16.44 25.63
N GLU A 169 -16.38 -17.59 24.97
CA GLU A 169 -15.23 -18.43 24.57
C GLU A 169 -14.35 -17.69 23.55
N LEU A 170 -14.97 -17.07 22.56
CA LEU A 170 -14.27 -16.27 21.56
C LEU A 170 -13.51 -15.11 22.20
N THR A 171 -14.14 -14.37 23.12
CA THR A 171 -13.52 -13.28 23.86
C THR A 171 -12.33 -13.77 24.70
N ALA A 172 -12.42 -14.94 25.31
CA ALA A 172 -11.33 -15.52 26.07
C ALA A 172 -10.17 -16.00 25.17
N ALA A 173 -10.48 -16.55 23.99
CA ALA A 173 -9.48 -16.97 23.01
C ALA A 173 -8.67 -15.80 22.43
N MET A 174 -9.30 -14.64 22.22
CA MET A 174 -8.66 -13.43 21.69
C MET A 174 -7.80 -12.67 22.71
N LYS A 175 -7.88 -12.98 24.00
CA LYS A 175 -7.06 -12.37 25.06
C LYS A 175 -5.73 -13.08 25.31
N LYS A 176 -5.47 -14.19 24.64
CA LYS A 176 -4.21 -14.95 24.71
C LYS A 176 -3.25 -14.52 23.62
#